data_a5caaad8d707af788f2f3150123ccea6
#
_entry.id   a5caaad8d707af788f2f3150123ccea6
#
_cell.length_a   1.000
_cell.length_b   1.000
_cell.length_c   1.000
_cell.angle_alpha   90.00
_cell.angle_beta   90.00
_cell.angle_gamma   90.00
#
_symmetry.space_group_name_H-M   'P 1'
#
loop_
_entity.id
_entity.type
_entity.pdbx_description
1 polymer ?
#
loop_
_entity_poly.entity_id
_entity_poly.type
_entity_poly.pdbx_seq_one_letter_code
_entity_poly.pdbx_strand_id
1 'polypeptide(L)'
;MTEAEALTSRLNAVERDRKHKNIRPSDAATLLILDRTAGGPVRVLMGKRHMRHRFFPGAFVFPGGKVDPADSRVRLADDYHPQVLAKLMHEMRGPKTVARARAFGVAALRETYEEAGIFIGVPRGDAVPAAGVSFAGFAEAGVQPQLAPFRLVARAITPPNRPRRFDTRFLACWATAIAGRTPDGLGPSGELEDVAWLTFEEAKKTELPAITFTILDEVANRLSRDPALDPATPVPFYRWRGKGFERMLV
;
A
#
# COMPACT_ATOMS: atom_id res chain seq x y z
N MET A 1 -20.36 1.77 -17.42
CA MET A 1 -18.97 2.27 -17.28
C MET A 1 -18.19 1.28 -16.44
N THR A 2 -17.12 0.72 -16.98
CA THR A 2 -16.25 -0.21 -16.25
C THR A 2 -15.36 0.53 -15.25
N GLU A 3 -14.80 -0.17 -14.25
CA GLU A 3 -13.86 0.42 -13.28
C GLU A 3 -12.64 1.06 -13.97
N ALA A 4 -12.17 0.45 -15.07
CA ALA A 4 -11.06 1.00 -15.84
C ALA A 4 -11.42 2.30 -16.57
N GLU A 5 -12.64 2.39 -17.14
CA GLU A 5 -13.17 3.62 -17.74
C GLU A 5 -13.37 4.71 -16.69
N ALA A 6 -13.92 4.35 -15.53
CA ALA A 6 -14.10 5.27 -14.40
C ALA A 6 -12.77 5.84 -13.92
N LEU A 7 -11.76 5.01 -13.71
CA LEU A 7 -10.41 5.45 -13.34
C LEU A 7 -9.79 6.35 -14.40
N THR A 8 -9.95 6.00 -15.68
CA THR A 8 -9.47 6.81 -16.81
C THR A 8 -10.12 8.19 -16.82
N SER A 9 -11.41 8.25 -16.61
CA SER A 9 -12.18 9.51 -16.56
C SER A 9 -11.75 10.38 -15.38
N ARG A 10 -11.67 9.81 -14.15
CA ARG A 10 -11.22 10.52 -12.95
C ARG A 10 -9.80 11.08 -13.13
N LEU A 11 -8.88 10.28 -13.70
CA LEU A 11 -7.52 10.74 -13.93
C LEU A 11 -7.45 11.88 -14.94
N ASN A 12 -8.20 11.80 -16.03
CA ASN A 12 -8.22 12.84 -17.07
C ASN A 12 -8.86 14.14 -16.58
N ALA A 13 -9.76 14.09 -15.60
CA ALA A 13 -10.37 15.27 -15.00
C ALA A 13 -9.38 16.08 -14.15
N VAL A 14 -8.47 15.41 -13.45
CA VAL A 14 -7.52 16.02 -12.50
C VAL A 14 -6.20 16.41 -13.17
N GLU A 15 -5.70 15.59 -14.08
CA GLU A 15 -4.36 15.72 -14.64
C GLU A 15 -4.38 16.08 -16.13
N ARG A 16 -4.16 17.34 -16.45
CA ARG A 16 -4.13 17.87 -17.84
C ARG A 16 -2.75 17.85 -18.50
N ASP A 17 -1.67 17.83 -17.72
CA ASP A 17 -0.30 17.93 -18.26
C ASP A 17 0.31 16.53 -18.52
N ARG A 18 0.53 16.22 -19.82
CA ARG A 18 1.15 14.99 -20.31
C ARG A 18 2.49 15.22 -21.00
N LYS A 19 3.15 16.34 -20.72
CA LYS A 19 4.37 16.77 -21.44
C LYS A 19 5.67 16.16 -20.89
N HIS A 20 5.60 15.35 -19.84
CA HIS A 20 6.80 14.77 -19.24
C HIS A 20 7.37 13.61 -20.07
N LYS A 21 8.69 13.45 -20.00
CA LYS A 21 9.35 12.28 -20.61
C LYS A 21 8.76 10.99 -20.03
N ASN A 22 8.61 9.97 -20.88
CA ASN A 22 8.14 8.67 -20.44
C ASN A 22 9.24 7.95 -19.64
N ILE A 23 9.26 8.14 -18.33
CA ILE A 23 10.20 7.48 -17.42
C ILE A 23 9.72 6.07 -17.05
N ARG A 24 10.66 5.20 -16.70
CA ARG A 24 10.36 3.85 -16.21
C ARG A 24 9.66 3.94 -14.84
N PRO A 25 8.55 3.21 -14.62
CA PRO A 25 7.93 3.15 -13.30
C PRO A 25 8.87 2.55 -12.25
N SER A 26 8.96 3.17 -11.08
CA SER A 26 9.64 2.62 -9.91
C SER A 26 8.72 1.65 -9.17
N ASP A 27 9.28 0.58 -8.60
CA ASP A 27 8.55 -0.31 -7.71
C ASP A 27 8.10 0.46 -6.47
N ALA A 28 6.85 0.26 -6.08
CA ALA A 28 6.24 0.88 -4.90
C ALA A 28 5.26 -0.07 -4.23
N ALA A 29 5.02 0.15 -2.95
CA ALA A 29 4.02 -0.59 -2.19
C ALA A 29 3.23 0.34 -1.28
N THR A 30 1.98 -0.02 -1.06
CA THR A 30 1.05 0.72 -0.21
C THR A 30 0.30 -0.28 0.65
N LEU A 31 0.05 0.04 1.92
CA LEU A 31 -0.63 -0.83 2.84
C LEU A 31 -2.00 -0.28 3.25
N LEU A 32 -3.03 -1.09 3.06
CA LEU A 32 -4.36 -0.88 3.61
C LEU A 32 -4.48 -1.69 4.90
N ILE A 33 -4.52 -1.02 6.05
CA ILE A 33 -4.82 -1.68 7.32
C ILE A 33 -6.33 -1.60 7.51
N LEU A 34 -6.97 -2.75 7.62
CA LEU A 34 -8.41 -2.90 7.72
C LEU A 34 -8.81 -3.24 9.17
N ASP A 35 -9.83 -2.59 9.66
CA ASP A 35 -10.39 -2.87 10.99
C ASP A 35 -11.86 -3.22 10.90
N ARG A 36 -12.26 -4.24 11.64
CA ARG A 36 -13.67 -4.62 11.79
C ARG A 36 -14.04 -4.57 13.27
N THR A 37 -14.67 -3.50 13.65
CA THR A 37 -15.30 -3.43 14.97
C THR A 37 -16.50 -4.37 15.02
N ALA A 38 -16.72 -5.05 16.12
CA ALA A 38 -17.84 -5.99 16.28
C ALA A 38 -19.18 -5.31 15.91
N GLY A 39 -19.86 -5.85 14.89
CA GLY A 39 -21.15 -5.34 14.41
C GLY A 39 -21.12 -4.05 13.57
N GLY A 40 -19.93 -3.45 13.35
CA GLY A 40 -19.77 -2.23 12.57
C GLY A 40 -19.26 -2.45 11.15
N PRO A 41 -19.26 -1.39 10.31
CA PRO A 41 -18.66 -1.44 8.99
C PRO A 41 -17.14 -1.60 9.07
N VAL A 42 -16.55 -2.20 8.03
CA VAL A 42 -15.08 -2.25 7.88
C VAL A 42 -14.56 -0.82 7.69
N ARG A 43 -13.51 -0.49 8.43
CA ARG A 43 -12.78 0.78 8.32
C ARG A 43 -11.38 0.51 7.79
N VAL A 44 -10.81 1.51 7.15
CA VAL A 44 -9.44 1.50 6.65
C VAL A 44 -8.65 2.64 7.28
N LEU A 45 -7.40 2.37 7.63
CA LEU A 45 -6.49 3.41 8.11
C LEU A 45 -6.05 4.28 6.94
N MET A 46 -6.21 5.57 7.06
CA MET A 46 -5.72 6.56 6.09
C MET A 46 -5.04 7.71 6.81
N GLY A 47 -4.06 8.30 6.15
CA GLY A 47 -3.37 9.47 6.65
C GLY A 47 -3.65 10.69 5.77
N LYS A 48 -3.81 11.86 6.40
CA LYS A 48 -3.93 13.14 5.72
C LYS A 48 -2.54 13.70 5.45
N ARG A 49 -2.21 13.91 4.19
CA ARG A 49 -0.91 14.46 3.79
C ARG A 49 -0.78 15.91 4.24
N HIS A 50 0.36 16.22 4.80
CA HIS A 50 0.67 17.59 5.21
C HIS A 50 0.58 18.55 4.01
N MET A 51 0.04 19.77 4.22
CA MET A 51 -0.12 20.78 3.17
C MET A 51 1.19 21.21 2.47
N ARG A 52 2.36 20.95 3.09
CA ARG A 52 3.69 21.19 2.50
C ARG A 52 4.07 20.19 1.42
N HIS A 53 3.31 19.08 1.29
CA HIS A 53 3.63 18.06 0.28
C HIS A 53 3.40 18.59 -1.13
N ARG A 54 4.38 18.28 -2.00
CA ARG A 54 4.33 18.68 -3.41
C ARG A 54 3.30 17.89 -4.24
N PHE A 55 2.89 16.70 -3.74
CA PHE A 55 1.95 15.80 -4.41
C PHE A 55 0.71 15.58 -3.53
N PHE A 56 -0.45 15.96 -4.03
CA PHE A 56 -1.73 15.85 -3.34
C PHE A 56 -1.68 16.37 -1.90
N PRO A 57 -1.35 17.67 -1.67
CA PRO A 57 -1.38 18.25 -0.34
C PRO A 57 -2.80 18.17 0.22
N GLY A 58 -2.94 17.82 1.51
CA GLY A 58 -4.22 17.71 2.20
C GLY A 58 -5.09 16.50 1.83
N ALA A 59 -4.69 15.71 0.80
CA ALA A 59 -5.44 14.51 0.42
C ALA A 59 -5.22 13.37 1.42
N PHE A 60 -6.25 12.55 1.60
CA PHE A 60 -6.12 11.30 2.32
C PHE A 60 -5.50 10.21 1.44
N VAL A 61 -4.54 9.52 2.00
CA VAL A 61 -3.81 8.44 1.33
C VAL A 61 -3.63 7.25 2.27
N PHE A 62 -3.40 6.07 1.71
CA PHE A 62 -2.87 4.95 2.48
C PHE A 62 -1.37 5.15 2.72
N PRO A 63 -0.81 4.70 3.84
CA PRO A 63 0.63 4.66 4.03
C PRO A 63 1.32 3.88 2.92
N GLY A 64 2.42 4.41 2.40
CA GLY A 64 3.13 3.73 1.34
C GLY A 64 4.06 4.59 0.52
N GLY A 65 5.06 3.92 -0.09
CA GLY A 65 6.08 4.61 -0.85
C GLY A 65 6.87 3.71 -1.79
N LYS A 66 8.03 4.21 -2.17
CA LYS A 66 8.93 3.54 -3.10
C LYS A 66 9.67 2.40 -2.40
N VAL A 67 9.83 1.27 -3.09
CA VAL A 67 10.70 0.20 -2.63
C VAL A 67 12.16 0.65 -2.65
N ASP A 68 12.83 0.55 -1.51
CA ASP A 68 14.27 0.78 -1.38
C ASP A 68 15.03 -0.54 -1.63
N PRO A 69 16.23 -0.50 -2.23
CA PRO A 69 17.09 -1.68 -2.35
C PRO A 69 17.39 -2.38 -1.02
N ALA A 70 17.42 -1.63 0.10
CA ALA A 70 17.64 -2.18 1.43
C ALA A 70 16.47 -3.05 1.92
N ASP A 71 15.23 -2.78 1.46
CA ASP A 71 14.04 -3.53 1.85
C ASP A 71 14.16 -5.04 1.53
N SER A 72 14.94 -5.41 0.51
CA SER A 72 15.17 -6.81 0.14
C SER A 72 16.05 -7.61 1.10
N ARG A 73 16.69 -6.94 2.07
CA ARG A 73 17.68 -7.54 3.01
C ARG A 73 17.18 -7.62 4.45
N VAL A 74 15.96 -7.14 4.72
CA VAL A 74 15.37 -7.14 6.07
C VAL A 74 15.06 -8.55 6.51
N ARG A 75 15.41 -8.90 7.75
CA ARG A 75 15.06 -10.18 8.38
C ARG A 75 13.60 -10.14 8.82
N LEU A 76 12.85 -11.13 8.39
CA LEU A 76 11.44 -11.27 8.65
C LEU A 76 11.17 -12.42 9.63
N ALA A 77 10.08 -12.32 10.38
CA ALA A 77 9.59 -13.40 11.24
C ALA A 77 9.00 -14.56 10.42
N ASP A 78 8.42 -14.25 9.26
CA ASP A 78 7.73 -15.18 8.37
C ASP A 78 7.74 -14.66 6.92
N ASP A 79 6.95 -15.29 6.05
CA ASP A 79 6.83 -14.96 4.64
C ASP A 79 5.38 -14.85 4.20
N TYR A 80 5.16 -14.30 3.02
CA TYR A 80 3.86 -14.32 2.36
C TYR A 80 3.32 -15.73 2.20
N HIS A 81 1.99 -15.82 2.18
CA HIS A 81 1.34 -17.01 1.64
C HIS A 81 1.82 -17.30 0.19
N PRO A 82 2.08 -18.54 -0.22
CA PRO A 82 2.65 -18.84 -1.55
C PRO A 82 1.88 -18.23 -2.73
N GLN A 83 0.54 -18.18 -2.66
CA GLN A 83 -0.29 -17.56 -3.70
C GLN A 83 -0.15 -16.06 -3.75
N VAL A 84 0.06 -15.37 -2.62
CA VAL A 84 0.36 -13.93 -2.60
C VAL A 84 1.71 -13.68 -3.25
N LEU A 85 2.71 -14.46 -2.89
CA LEU A 85 4.05 -14.38 -3.48
C LEU A 85 4.02 -14.57 -5.01
N ALA A 86 3.29 -15.58 -5.50
CA ALA A 86 3.12 -15.83 -6.93
C ALA A 86 2.49 -14.64 -7.66
N LYS A 87 1.45 -14.02 -7.10
CA LYS A 87 0.81 -12.83 -7.66
C LYS A 87 1.72 -11.60 -7.65
N LEU A 88 2.51 -11.40 -6.61
CA LEU A 88 3.51 -10.33 -6.55
C LEU A 88 4.58 -10.47 -7.64
N MET A 89 4.96 -11.71 -7.97
CA MET A 89 5.95 -12.03 -9.00
C MET A 89 5.36 -12.00 -10.43
N HIS A 90 4.03 -11.99 -10.58
CA HIS A 90 3.37 -11.94 -11.88
C HIS A 90 3.78 -10.69 -12.65
N GLU A 91 4.22 -10.85 -13.89
CA GLU A 91 4.71 -9.73 -14.74
C GLU A 91 5.63 -8.73 -14.00
N MET A 92 6.41 -9.19 -13.02
CA MET A 92 7.41 -8.37 -12.34
C MET A 92 8.51 -8.00 -13.36
N ARG A 93 8.83 -6.73 -13.46
CA ARG A 93 9.88 -6.25 -14.37
C ARG A 93 11.27 -6.50 -13.79
N GLY A 94 12.21 -6.90 -14.62
CA GLY A 94 13.58 -7.24 -14.22
C GLY A 94 13.66 -8.57 -13.47
N PRO A 95 14.65 -8.78 -12.58
CA PRO A 95 14.84 -10.05 -11.90
C PRO A 95 13.62 -10.45 -11.06
N LYS A 96 13.06 -11.62 -11.35
CA LYS A 96 11.93 -12.20 -10.61
C LYS A 96 12.45 -13.05 -9.46
N THR A 97 12.84 -12.40 -8.37
CA THR A 97 13.36 -13.08 -7.17
C THR A 97 12.41 -12.95 -5.99
N VAL A 98 12.41 -13.95 -5.12
CA VAL A 98 11.63 -13.93 -3.87
C VAL A 98 12.03 -12.74 -3.00
N ALA A 99 13.33 -12.46 -2.87
CA ALA A 99 13.83 -11.32 -2.10
C ALA A 99 13.24 -9.98 -2.59
N ARG A 100 13.13 -9.80 -3.91
CA ARG A 100 12.52 -8.60 -4.48
C ARG A 100 11.01 -8.56 -4.31
N ALA A 101 10.34 -9.71 -4.33
CA ALA A 101 8.91 -9.77 -4.02
C ALA A 101 8.63 -9.45 -2.55
N ARG A 102 9.48 -9.93 -1.62
CA ARG A 102 9.42 -9.56 -0.20
C ARG A 102 9.63 -8.08 0.03
N ALA A 103 10.51 -7.44 -0.75
CA ALA A 103 10.79 -6.01 -0.64
C ALA A 103 9.54 -5.12 -0.79
N PHE A 104 8.50 -5.53 -1.52
CA PHE A 104 7.24 -4.78 -1.56
C PHE A 104 6.56 -4.71 -0.19
N GLY A 105 6.46 -5.83 0.52
CA GLY A 105 5.86 -5.83 1.87
C GLY A 105 6.73 -5.13 2.88
N VAL A 106 8.04 -5.29 2.77
CA VAL A 106 9.00 -4.59 3.65
C VAL A 106 8.93 -3.07 3.46
N ALA A 107 8.84 -2.59 2.21
CA ALA A 107 8.60 -1.18 1.92
C ALA A 107 7.27 -0.71 2.54
N ALA A 108 6.20 -1.48 2.39
CA ALA A 108 4.90 -1.15 2.97
C ALA A 108 4.96 -1.10 4.52
N LEU A 109 5.70 -2.00 5.17
CA LEU A 109 5.95 -1.97 6.63
C LEU A 109 6.71 -0.72 7.05
N ARG A 110 7.81 -0.43 6.35
CA ARG A 110 8.67 0.72 6.63
C ARG A 110 7.89 2.04 6.50
N GLU A 111 7.21 2.24 5.38
CA GLU A 111 6.41 3.44 5.13
C GLU A 111 5.25 3.57 6.14
N THR A 112 4.62 2.46 6.52
CA THR A 112 3.55 2.47 7.54
C THR A 112 4.08 2.92 8.90
N TYR A 113 5.28 2.49 9.28
CA TYR A 113 5.94 2.99 10.49
C TYR A 113 6.38 4.45 10.33
N GLU A 114 7.08 4.78 9.24
CA GLU A 114 7.62 6.12 9.01
C GLU A 114 6.52 7.19 8.91
N GLU A 115 5.36 6.86 8.33
CA GLU A 115 4.25 7.79 8.12
C GLU A 115 3.20 7.76 9.23
N ALA A 116 2.84 6.57 9.74
CA ALA A 116 1.70 6.39 10.65
C ALA A 116 2.09 5.85 12.04
N GLY A 117 3.37 5.62 12.32
CA GLY A 117 3.85 5.17 13.62
C GLY A 117 3.39 3.76 14.02
N ILE A 118 3.04 2.91 13.05
CA ILE A 118 2.46 1.58 13.30
C ILE A 118 3.47 0.48 13.00
N PHE A 119 3.64 -0.43 13.95
CA PHE A 119 4.47 -1.62 13.81
C PHE A 119 3.59 -2.84 13.47
N ILE A 120 3.87 -3.50 12.36
CA ILE A 120 3.24 -4.77 11.98
C ILE A 120 4.30 -5.85 12.02
N GLY A 121 4.09 -6.84 12.87
CA GLY A 121 5.10 -7.86 13.12
C GLY A 121 4.75 -8.74 14.30
N VAL A 122 5.75 -9.49 14.76
CA VAL A 122 5.66 -10.36 15.92
C VAL A 122 6.48 -9.77 17.07
N PRO A 123 5.90 -9.54 18.25
CA PRO A 123 6.67 -9.15 19.43
C PRO A 123 7.74 -10.20 19.76
N ARG A 124 8.99 -9.79 19.92
CA ARG A 124 10.15 -10.66 20.22
C ARG A 124 10.97 -10.16 21.42
N GLY A 125 10.58 -9.03 22.02
CA GLY A 125 11.38 -8.39 23.07
C GLY A 125 12.76 -7.94 22.55
N ASP A 126 13.78 -8.06 23.37
CA ASP A 126 15.13 -7.52 23.11
C ASP A 126 15.92 -8.27 22.01
N ALA A 127 15.33 -9.32 21.42
CA ALA A 127 16.02 -10.20 20.47
C ALA A 127 15.89 -9.77 18.99
N VAL A 128 15.37 -8.57 18.68
CA VAL A 128 15.19 -8.12 17.30
C VAL A 128 16.46 -7.40 16.82
N PRO A 129 17.20 -7.98 15.87
CA PRO A 129 18.37 -7.29 15.32
C PRO A 129 17.92 -6.10 14.47
N ALA A 130 18.57 -4.95 14.64
CA ALA A 130 18.32 -3.81 13.75
C ALA A 130 18.65 -4.17 12.30
N ALA A 131 17.69 -3.97 11.42
CA ALA A 131 17.81 -4.28 10.00
C ALA A 131 18.16 -3.01 9.17
N GLY A 132 19.07 -2.19 9.67
CA GLY A 132 19.42 -0.88 9.11
C GLY A 132 18.64 0.26 9.76
N VAL A 133 18.99 1.50 9.40
CA VAL A 133 18.45 2.73 10.03
C VAL A 133 16.94 2.81 9.94
N SER A 134 16.35 2.50 8.80
CA SER A 134 14.89 2.58 8.57
C SER A 134 14.07 1.56 9.40
N PHE A 135 14.72 0.57 10.01
CA PHE A 135 14.10 -0.43 10.89
C PHE A 135 14.60 -0.37 12.32
N ALA A 136 15.33 0.68 12.70
CA ALA A 136 15.77 0.88 14.08
C ALA A 136 14.59 0.92 15.06
N GLY A 137 13.52 1.63 14.72
CA GLY A 137 12.30 1.70 15.52
C GLY A 137 11.61 0.34 15.74
N PHE A 138 11.67 -0.57 14.77
CA PHE A 138 11.18 -1.94 14.96
C PHE A 138 12.01 -2.71 15.99
N ALA A 139 13.32 -2.56 15.94
CA ALA A 139 14.21 -3.19 16.93
C ALA A 139 14.00 -2.59 18.33
N GLU A 140 13.90 -1.27 18.45
CA GLU A 140 13.62 -0.57 19.71
C GLU A 140 12.27 -0.96 20.31
N ALA A 141 11.24 -1.15 19.46
CA ALA A 141 9.93 -1.63 19.87
C ALA A 141 9.89 -3.15 20.17
N GLY A 142 11.00 -3.88 19.95
CA GLY A 142 11.04 -5.33 20.11
C GLY A 142 10.13 -6.09 19.16
N VAL A 143 9.86 -5.55 17.95
CA VAL A 143 8.94 -6.12 16.96
C VAL A 143 9.73 -6.62 15.75
N GLN A 144 9.63 -7.90 15.44
CA GLN A 144 10.17 -8.46 14.21
C GLN A 144 9.15 -8.32 13.07
N PRO A 145 9.50 -7.67 11.95
CA PRO A 145 8.60 -7.50 10.81
C PRO A 145 8.09 -8.82 10.25
N GLN A 146 6.81 -8.89 9.83
CA GLN A 146 6.18 -10.09 9.28
C GLN A 146 5.41 -9.79 7.98
N LEU A 147 5.29 -10.81 7.09
CA LEU A 147 4.57 -10.70 5.82
C LEU A 147 3.36 -11.65 5.72
N ALA A 148 3.25 -12.66 6.55
CA ALA A 148 2.16 -13.65 6.52
C ALA A 148 0.75 -13.04 6.55
N PRO A 149 0.48 -11.92 7.27
CA PRO A 149 -0.83 -11.28 7.27
C PRO A 149 -1.19 -10.58 5.97
N PHE A 150 -0.21 -10.31 5.10
CA PHE A 150 -0.44 -9.48 3.92
C PHE A 150 -1.14 -10.23 2.79
N ARG A 151 -2.08 -9.53 2.18
CA ARG A 151 -2.80 -9.97 0.97
C ARG A 151 -2.59 -8.93 -0.12
N LEU A 152 -2.27 -9.38 -1.33
CA LEU A 152 -2.31 -8.48 -2.47
C LEU A 152 -3.78 -8.20 -2.80
N VAL A 153 -4.17 -6.94 -2.86
CA VAL A 153 -5.57 -6.53 -3.14
C VAL A 153 -5.71 -5.80 -4.46
N ALA A 154 -4.63 -5.17 -4.95
CA ALA A 154 -4.60 -4.58 -6.28
C ALA A 154 -3.16 -4.33 -6.74
N ARG A 155 -2.98 -4.09 -8.04
CA ARG A 155 -1.76 -3.54 -8.63
C ARG A 155 -2.12 -2.45 -9.63
N ALA A 156 -1.37 -1.36 -9.65
CA ALA A 156 -1.56 -0.31 -10.64
C ALA A 156 -0.23 0.29 -11.10
N ILE A 157 -0.14 0.57 -12.41
CA ILE A 157 1.02 1.24 -13.00
C ILE A 157 0.59 2.64 -13.44
N THR A 158 1.28 3.65 -12.94
CA THR A 158 1.06 5.05 -13.34
C THR A 158 1.18 5.20 -14.86
N PRO A 159 0.27 5.89 -15.54
CA PRO A 159 0.32 6.14 -16.98
C PRO A 159 1.64 6.76 -17.44
N PRO A 160 2.00 6.62 -18.73
CA PRO A 160 3.15 7.31 -19.30
C PRO A 160 3.01 8.83 -19.24
N ASN A 161 4.11 9.54 -19.47
CA ASN A 161 4.18 11.01 -19.55
C ASN A 161 3.73 11.73 -18.27
N ARG A 162 3.99 11.12 -17.10
CA ARG A 162 3.79 11.68 -15.79
C ARG A 162 5.14 12.04 -15.15
N PRO A 163 5.19 13.08 -14.28
CA PRO A 163 6.45 13.52 -13.64
C PRO A 163 7.07 12.44 -12.75
N ARG A 164 6.25 11.57 -12.18
CA ARG A 164 6.64 10.36 -11.44
C ARG A 164 5.78 9.20 -11.87
N ARG A 165 6.39 8.02 -11.94
CA ARG A 165 5.66 6.80 -12.28
C ARG A 165 6.02 5.70 -11.31
N PHE A 166 4.99 4.98 -10.87
CA PHE A 166 5.11 3.86 -9.94
C PHE A 166 4.42 2.63 -10.51
N ASP A 167 4.95 1.47 -10.20
CA ASP A 167 4.32 0.15 -10.34
C ASP A 167 3.98 -0.31 -8.92
N THR A 168 2.79 0.10 -8.45
CA THR A 168 2.39 -0.02 -7.05
C THR A 168 1.66 -1.33 -6.79
N ARG A 169 2.09 -2.06 -5.75
CA ARG A 169 1.36 -3.18 -5.13
C ARG A 169 0.58 -2.64 -3.95
N PHE A 170 -0.73 -2.81 -4.00
CA PHE A 170 -1.61 -2.49 -2.88
C PHE A 170 -1.79 -3.77 -2.06
N LEU A 171 -1.24 -3.73 -0.86
CA LEU A 171 -1.31 -4.81 0.11
C LEU A 171 -2.37 -4.47 1.16
N ALA A 172 -3.00 -5.47 1.74
CA ALA A 172 -3.92 -5.29 2.86
C ALA A 172 -3.61 -6.28 3.97
N CYS A 173 -3.86 -5.87 5.21
CA CYS A 173 -3.90 -6.74 6.37
C CYS A 173 -4.99 -6.28 7.34
N TRP A 174 -5.39 -7.17 8.26
CA TRP A 174 -6.27 -6.79 9.34
C TRP A 174 -5.49 -6.11 10.47
N ALA A 175 -6.15 -5.22 11.20
CA ALA A 175 -5.58 -4.49 12.34
C ALA A 175 -5.07 -5.41 13.45
N THR A 176 -5.52 -6.66 13.49
CA THR A 176 -4.99 -7.70 14.38
C THR A 176 -3.51 -8.02 14.16
N ALA A 177 -2.93 -7.62 13.02
CA ALA A 177 -1.50 -7.75 12.74
C ALA A 177 -0.64 -6.61 13.33
N ILE A 178 -1.28 -5.59 13.91
CA ILE A 178 -0.58 -4.48 14.57
C ILE A 178 0.02 -5.01 15.88
N ALA A 179 1.34 -4.94 16.00
CA ALA A 179 2.08 -5.34 17.20
C ALA A 179 2.31 -4.16 18.16
N GLY A 180 2.27 -2.93 17.66
CA GLY A 180 2.48 -1.73 18.45
C GLY A 180 2.30 -0.45 17.66
N ARG A 181 2.36 0.68 18.38
CA ARG A 181 2.28 2.04 17.81
C ARG A 181 3.25 2.96 18.55
N THR A 182 3.66 4.03 17.89
CA THR A 182 4.36 5.14 18.55
C THR A 182 3.46 5.82 19.57
N PRO A 183 3.99 6.42 20.63
CA PRO A 183 3.18 7.03 21.70
C PRO A 183 2.26 8.15 21.23
N ASP A 184 2.69 8.94 20.26
CA ASP A 184 1.93 10.06 19.67
C ASP A 184 1.01 9.63 18.51
N GLY A 185 1.09 8.35 18.09
CA GLY A 185 0.26 7.81 17.00
C GLY A 185 0.61 8.33 15.62
N LEU A 186 1.74 9.02 15.48
CA LEU A 186 2.28 9.54 14.22
C LEU A 186 3.65 8.93 13.92
N GLY A 187 3.99 8.84 12.66
CA GLY A 187 5.30 8.35 12.22
C GLY A 187 6.39 9.41 12.27
N PRO A 188 7.66 9.00 12.38
CA PRO A 188 8.79 9.91 12.51
C PRO A 188 9.07 10.75 11.26
N SER A 189 8.47 10.44 10.10
CA SER A 189 8.68 11.21 8.86
C SER A 189 7.99 12.58 8.87
N GLY A 190 6.89 12.74 9.64
CA GLY A 190 6.04 13.93 9.62
C GLY A 190 5.36 14.18 8.27
N GLU A 191 5.26 13.15 7.41
CA GLU A 191 4.58 13.25 6.11
C GLU A 191 3.07 13.32 6.24
N LEU A 192 2.51 12.64 7.22
CA LEU A 192 1.11 12.70 7.56
C LEU A 192 0.88 13.61 8.77
N GLU A 193 -0.11 14.47 8.69
CA GLU A 193 -0.48 15.37 9.80
C GLU A 193 -1.58 14.79 10.69
N ASP A 194 -2.31 13.79 10.18
CA ASP A 194 -3.37 13.10 10.89
C ASP A 194 -3.53 11.67 10.36
N VAL A 195 -3.89 10.74 11.22
CA VAL A 195 -4.13 9.33 10.88
C VAL A 195 -5.49 8.92 11.43
N ALA A 196 -6.41 8.56 10.56
CA ALA A 196 -7.79 8.27 10.91
C ALA A 196 -8.25 6.90 10.40
N TRP A 197 -9.15 6.28 11.15
CA TRP A 197 -9.92 5.11 10.73
C TRP A 197 -11.22 5.56 10.08
N LEU A 198 -11.31 5.41 8.77
CA LEU A 198 -12.47 5.81 7.97
C LEU A 198 -13.19 4.58 7.42
N THR A 199 -14.50 4.60 7.41
CA THR A 199 -15.27 3.69 6.55
C THR A 199 -14.96 3.99 5.08
N PHE A 200 -15.20 3.04 4.18
CA PHE A 200 -14.99 3.29 2.75
C PHE A 200 -15.83 4.46 2.24
N GLU A 201 -17.03 4.64 2.78
CA GLU A 201 -17.92 5.75 2.38
C GLU A 201 -17.44 7.11 2.93
N GLU A 202 -16.92 7.16 4.16
CA GLU A 202 -16.31 8.37 4.71
C GLU A 202 -15.04 8.74 3.92
N ALA A 203 -14.18 7.76 3.64
CA ALA A 203 -12.97 7.97 2.87
C ALA A 203 -13.27 8.57 1.48
N LYS A 204 -14.29 8.06 0.78
CA LYS A 204 -14.69 8.56 -0.55
C LYS A 204 -15.25 9.98 -0.55
N LYS A 205 -15.65 10.51 0.60
CA LYS A 205 -16.09 11.92 0.74
C LYS A 205 -14.93 12.90 0.94
N THR A 206 -13.72 12.40 1.14
CA THR A 206 -12.51 13.22 1.27
C THR A 206 -11.84 13.46 -0.08
N GLU A 207 -10.85 14.35 -0.12
CA GLU A 207 -10.00 14.49 -1.31
C GLU A 207 -9.09 13.27 -1.44
N LEU A 208 -9.23 12.55 -2.56
CA LEU A 208 -8.49 11.33 -2.85
C LEU A 208 -7.81 11.40 -4.22
N PRO A 209 -6.59 10.87 -4.36
CA PRO A 209 -6.06 10.53 -5.68
C PRO A 209 -7.01 9.55 -6.41
N ALA A 210 -7.17 9.70 -7.72
CA ALA A 210 -8.08 8.88 -8.53
C ALA A 210 -7.87 7.37 -8.33
N ILE A 211 -6.61 6.95 -8.22
CA ILE A 211 -6.28 5.54 -7.96
C ILE A 211 -6.71 5.09 -6.57
N THR A 212 -6.54 5.92 -5.54
CA THR A 212 -6.95 5.61 -4.16
C THR A 212 -8.45 5.36 -4.09
N PHE A 213 -9.25 6.20 -4.75
CA PHE A 213 -10.69 6.02 -4.85
C PHE A 213 -11.03 4.66 -5.48
N THR A 214 -10.41 4.33 -6.62
CA THR A 214 -10.64 3.04 -7.32
C THR A 214 -10.24 1.84 -6.46
N ILE A 215 -9.13 1.93 -5.71
CA ILE A 215 -8.71 0.84 -4.82
C ILE A 215 -9.68 0.66 -3.65
N LEU A 216 -10.25 1.74 -3.10
CA LEU A 216 -11.31 1.63 -2.09
C LEU A 216 -12.52 0.87 -2.62
N ASP A 217 -12.98 1.16 -3.85
CA ASP A 217 -14.09 0.44 -4.50
C ASP A 217 -13.76 -1.05 -4.69
N GLU A 218 -12.56 -1.37 -5.22
CA GLU A 218 -12.13 -2.76 -5.43
C GLU A 218 -12.06 -3.56 -4.13
N VAL A 219 -11.53 -2.95 -3.06
CA VAL A 219 -11.42 -3.62 -1.76
C VAL A 219 -12.79 -3.76 -1.10
N ALA A 220 -13.67 -2.77 -1.17
CA ALA A 220 -15.04 -2.87 -0.67
C ALA A 220 -15.81 -3.99 -1.39
N ASN A 221 -15.72 -4.03 -2.74
CA ASN A 221 -16.32 -5.07 -3.56
C ASN A 221 -15.74 -6.47 -3.28
N ARG A 222 -14.44 -6.56 -2.98
CA ARG A 222 -13.82 -7.82 -2.59
C ARG A 222 -14.32 -8.27 -1.23
N LEU A 223 -14.30 -7.42 -0.22
CA LEU A 223 -14.73 -7.75 1.14
C LEU A 223 -16.18 -8.19 1.24
N SER A 224 -17.07 -7.71 0.35
CA SER A 224 -18.46 -8.17 0.31
C SER A 224 -18.61 -9.63 -0.13
N ARG A 225 -17.66 -10.16 -0.89
CA ARG A 225 -17.66 -11.53 -1.45
C ARG A 225 -16.64 -12.45 -0.79
N ASP A 226 -15.54 -11.87 -0.31
CA ASP A 226 -14.39 -12.57 0.28
C ASP A 226 -13.93 -11.77 1.53
N PRO A 227 -14.70 -11.85 2.64
CA PRO A 227 -14.39 -11.10 3.85
C PRO A 227 -13.13 -11.57 4.57
N ALA A 228 -12.64 -12.76 4.25
CA ALA A 228 -11.38 -13.32 4.79
C ALA A 228 -10.14 -12.86 3.99
N LEU A 229 -10.33 -12.24 2.83
CA LEU A 229 -9.25 -11.90 1.89
C LEU A 229 -8.45 -13.14 1.50
N ASP A 230 -9.13 -14.19 0.99
CA ASP A 230 -8.49 -15.43 0.59
C ASP A 230 -7.30 -15.14 -0.35
N PRO A 231 -6.10 -15.68 -0.05
CA PRO A 231 -4.93 -15.49 -0.91
C PRO A 231 -5.14 -16.02 -2.34
N ALA A 232 -6.07 -16.93 -2.59
CA ALA A 232 -6.40 -17.45 -3.91
C ALA A 232 -7.21 -16.48 -4.77
N THR A 233 -8.00 -15.59 -4.14
CA THR A 233 -8.89 -14.66 -4.87
C THR A 233 -8.13 -13.84 -5.91
N PRO A 234 -8.57 -13.82 -7.18
CA PRO A 234 -7.96 -13.01 -8.23
C PRO A 234 -7.92 -11.51 -7.87
N VAL A 235 -6.86 -10.83 -8.29
CA VAL A 235 -6.54 -9.46 -7.90
C VAL A 235 -6.55 -8.54 -9.11
N PRO A 236 -7.21 -7.36 -9.06
CA PRO A 236 -7.21 -6.41 -10.16
C PRO A 236 -5.83 -5.81 -10.40
N PHE A 237 -5.44 -5.75 -11.67
CA PHE A 237 -4.24 -5.11 -12.14
C PHE A 237 -4.58 -4.06 -13.18
N TYR A 238 -4.30 -2.80 -12.86
CA TYR A 238 -4.53 -1.63 -13.70
C TYR A 238 -3.25 -1.22 -14.42
N ARG A 239 -3.28 -1.20 -15.74
CA ARG A 239 -2.18 -0.67 -16.56
C ARG A 239 -2.72 0.17 -17.70
N TRP A 240 -1.94 1.18 -18.08
CA TRP A 240 -2.32 2.04 -19.20
C TRP A 240 -2.04 1.36 -20.53
N ARG A 241 -3.05 1.32 -21.40
CA ARG A 241 -2.91 0.88 -22.79
C ARG A 241 -3.60 1.86 -23.74
N GLY A 242 -2.86 2.31 -24.76
CA GLY A 242 -3.42 3.26 -25.73
C GLY A 242 -3.93 4.54 -25.06
N LYS A 243 -5.22 4.69 -24.94
CA LYS A 243 -5.89 5.91 -24.45
C LYS A 243 -6.48 5.79 -23.03
N GLY A 244 -6.39 4.65 -22.39
CA GLY A 244 -7.02 4.40 -21.10
C GLY A 244 -6.38 3.29 -20.27
N PHE A 245 -6.93 3.08 -19.08
CA PHE A 245 -6.59 1.93 -18.26
C PHE A 245 -7.24 0.66 -18.79
N GLU A 246 -6.48 -0.42 -18.78
CA GLU A 246 -6.95 -1.79 -18.87
C GLU A 246 -6.96 -2.39 -17.47
N ARG A 247 -8.04 -3.09 -17.10
CA ARG A 247 -8.16 -3.86 -15.85
C ARG A 247 -8.07 -5.34 -16.20
N MET A 248 -7.09 -6.01 -15.63
CA MET A 248 -6.90 -7.46 -15.72
C MET A 248 -7.07 -8.09 -14.34
N LEU A 249 -7.17 -9.40 -14.28
CA LEU A 249 -7.09 -10.18 -13.03
C LEU A 249 -5.81 -11.02 -13.02
N VAL A 250 -5.17 -11.11 -11.86
CA VAL A 250 -3.98 -11.92 -11.58
C VAL A 250 -4.17 -12.78 -10.35
#